data_45feebcbdae44df76458bb5bb2b200f3
#
_entry.id   45feebcbdae44df76458bb5bb2b200f3
#
_cell.length_a   1.000
_cell.length_b   1.000
_cell.length_c   1.000
_cell.angle_alpha   90.00
_cell.angle_beta   90.00
_cell.angle_gamma   90.00
#
_symmetry.space_group_name_H-M   'P 1'
#
loop_
_entity.id
_entity.type
_entity.pdbx_description
1 polymer ?
#
loop_
_entity_poly.entity_id
_entity_poly.type
_entity_poly.pdbx_seq_one_letter_code
_entity_poly.pdbx_strand_id
1 'polypeptide(L)'
;MPPLRSASRWDVSIVATLMLGWGYWLTCHPYVGIYHDARIYTLLALNWLHPAAYARDLFFLFGSQDRFSFFSPIFAAVVQLFGVDGANRALTLAGGAAWIAGVACLSRQLLGPGILWRYVVLFCAVVDYSYSPNQDTFSFNEN
;
A
#
# COMPACT_ATOMS: atom_id res chain seq x y z
N MET A 1 -32.74 27.61 -17.46
CA MET A 1 -32.28 26.39 -16.74
C MET A 1 -31.04 25.89 -17.43
N PRO A 2 -29.89 25.84 -16.79
CA PRO A 2 -28.73 25.18 -17.41
C PRO A 2 -29.01 23.68 -17.54
N PRO A 3 -28.58 23.04 -18.62
CA PRO A 3 -28.78 21.62 -18.83
C PRO A 3 -28.06 20.85 -17.72
N LEU A 4 -28.75 19.91 -17.07
CA LEU A 4 -28.17 18.97 -16.14
C LEU A 4 -27.02 18.26 -16.87
N ARG A 5 -25.79 18.57 -16.50
CA ARG A 5 -24.61 17.82 -16.95
C ARG A 5 -24.87 16.36 -16.62
N SER A 6 -24.98 15.53 -17.65
CA SER A 6 -25.13 14.10 -17.51
C SER A 6 -23.96 13.61 -16.64
N ALA A 7 -24.29 13.21 -15.42
CA ALA A 7 -23.35 12.53 -14.54
C ALA A 7 -22.91 11.23 -15.21
N SER A 8 -21.61 10.97 -15.15
CA SER A 8 -20.97 9.69 -15.42
C SER A 8 -20.88 9.20 -16.87
N ARG A 9 -20.06 9.84 -17.65
CA ARG A 9 -19.08 9.02 -18.39
C ARG A 9 -17.81 9.04 -17.54
N TRP A 10 -17.54 7.97 -16.84
CA TRP A 10 -16.18 7.67 -16.44
C TRP A 10 -15.38 7.73 -17.71
N ASP A 11 -14.62 8.80 -17.87
CA ASP A 11 -13.87 9.03 -19.08
C ASP A 11 -12.97 7.79 -19.22
N VAL A 12 -13.16 7.01 -20.29
CA VAL A 12 -12.39 5.79 -20.57
C VAL A 12 -10.90 6.05 -20.37
N SER A 13 -10.49 7.29 -20.64
CA SER A 13 -9.11 7.74 -20.45
C SER A 13 -8.68 7.82 -18.96
N ILE A 14 -9.59 8.06 -18.01
CA ILE A 14 -9.29 8.05 -16.57
C ILE A 14 -9.04 6.61 -16.14
N VAL A 15 -9.96 5.71 -16.50
CA VAL A 15 -9.84 4.29 -16.17
C VAL A 15 -8.55 3.72 -16.78
N ALA A 16 -8.27 4.02 -18.05
CA ALA A 16 -7.04 3.60 -18.71
C ALA A 16 -5.80 4.12 -18.00
N THR A 17 -5.78 5.39 -17.56
CA THR A 17 -4.63 5.96 -16.84
C THR A 17 -4.43 5.27 -15.49
N LEU A 18 -5.51 5.00 -14.73
CA LEU A 18 -5.44 4.30 -13.45
C LEU A 18 -4.94 2.86 -13.63
N MET A 19 -5.46 2.15 -14.62
CA MET A 19 -5.05 0.77 -14.92
C MET A 19 -3.59 0.70 -15.38
N LEU A 20 -3.14 1.62 -16.22
CA LEU A 20 -1.76 1.70 -16.66
C LEU A 20 -0.82 2.08 -15.50
N GLY A 21 -1.21 3.07 -14.68
CA GLY A 21 -0.44 3.47 -13.51
C GLY A 21 -0.28 2.34 -12.51
N TRP A 22 -1.38 1.64 -12.21
CA TRP A 22 -1.34 0.51 -11.28
C TRP A 22 -0.62 -0.71 -11.86
N GLY A 23 -0.85 -1.05 -13.13
CA GLY A 23 -0.12 -2.11 -13.82
C GLY A 23 1.38 -1.85 -13.85
N TYR A 24 1.77 -0.61 -14.12
CA TYR A 24 3.18 -0.20 -14.08
C TYR A 24 3.76 -0.26 -12.67
N TRP A 25 3.02 0.22 -11.67
CA TRP A 25 3.40 0.08 -10.26
C TRP A 25 3.63 -1.38 -9.88
N LEU A 26 2.76 -2.30 -10.28
CA LEU A 26 2.92 -3.75 -10.03
C LEU A 26 4.18 -4.33 -10.64
N THR A 27 4.60 -3.86 -11.83
CA THR A 27 5.85 -4.32 -12.45
C THR A 27 7.09 -3.80 -11.74
N CYS A 28 7.00 -2.59 -11.16
CA CYS A 28 8.09 -1.96 -10.43
C CYS A 28 8.19 -2.45 -8.97
N HIS A 29 7.09 -2.95 -8.38
CA HIS A 29 7.01 -3.39 -6.98
C HIS A 29 6.61 -4.87 -6.89
N PRO A 30 7.48 -5.80 -7.30
CA PRO A 30 7.20 -7.21 -7.17
C PRO A 30 7.07 -7.57 -5.70
N TYR A 31 6.06 -8.38 -5.37
CA TYR A 31 5.91 -8.88 -4.01
C TYR A 31 7.01 -9.91 -3.71
N VAL A 32 7.92 -9.56 -2.82
CA VAL A 32 9.08 -10.40 -2.42
C VAL A 32 8.85 -11.17 -1.11
N GLY A 33 7.63 -11.18 -0.60
CA GLY A 33 7.27 -11.83 0.67
C GLY A 33 7.21 -10.85 1.85
N ILE A 34 7.20 -11.41 3.07
CA ILE A 34 7.16 -10.64 4.31
C ILE A 34 8.58 -10.24 4.66
N TYR A 35 8.94 -9.02 4.30
CA TYR A 35 10.29 -8.50 4.44
C TYR A 35 10.31 -7.18 5.24
N HIS A 36 11.46 -6.85 5.84
CA HIS A 36 11.69 -5.62 6.59
C HIS A 36 10.55 -5.29 7.58
N ASP A 37 9.97 -4.10 7.54
CA ASP A 37 8.92 -3.64 8.45
C ASP A 37 7.64 -4.48 8.41
N ALA A 38 7.36 -5.14 7.30
CA ALA A 38 6.22 -6.06 7.19
C ALA A 38 6.28 -7.21 8.21
N ARG A 39 7.49 -7.61 8.67
CA ARG A 39 7.67 -8.58 9.75
C ARG A 39 7.13 -8.06 11.07
N ILE A 40 7.43 -6.79 11.39
CA ILE A 40 6.97 -6.15 12.63
C ILE A 40 5.45 -6.05 12.63
N TYR A 41 4.86 -5.54 11.55
CA TYR A 41 3.41 -5.44 11.43
C TYR A 41 2.71 -6.80 11.45
N THR A 42 3.33 -7.83 10.87
CA THR A 42 2.83 -9.20 10.95
C THR A 42 2.85 -9.73 12.38
N LEU A 43 3.94 -9.51 13.13
CA LEU A 43 4.02 -9.87 14.55
C LEU A 43 2.97 -9.14 15.39
N LEU A 44 2.74 -7.85 15.15
CA LEU A 44 1.69 -7.07 15.82
C LEU A 44 0.30 -7.69 15.56
N ALA A 45 -0.01 -8.03 14.32
CA ALA A 45 -1.27 -8.67 13.96
C ALA A 45 -1.42 -10.05 14.61
N LEU A 46 -0.37 -10.86 14.63
CA LEU A 46 -0.36 -12.17 15.29
C LEU A 46 -0.51 -12.06 16.81
N ASN A 47 0.09 -11.06 17.44
CA ASN A 47 -0.13 -10.78 18.86
C ASN A 47 -1.60 -10.43 19.15
N TRP A 48 -2.27 -9.68 18.28
CA TRP A 48 -3.71 -9.42 18.38
C TRP A 48 -4.55 -10.70 18.32
N LEU A 49 -4.15 -11.67 17.47
CA LEU A 49 -4.86 -12.94 17.31
C LEU A 49 -4.55 -13.94 18.44
N HIS A 50 -3.31 -13.94 18.92
CA HIS A 50 -2.80 -14.94 19.85
C HIS A 50 -2.01 -14.30 20.99
N PRO A 51 -2.61 -13.42 21.83
CA PRO A 51 -1.87 -12.65 22.84
C PRO A 51 -1.15 -13.52 23.86
N ALA A 52 -1.66 -14.69 24.17
CA ALA A 52 -1.02 -15.62 25.11
C ALA A 52 0.31 -16.17 24.59
N ALA A 53 0.47 -16.32 23.25
CA ALA A 53 1.70 -16.81 22.64
C ALA A 53 2.85 -15.80 22.75
N TYR A 54 2.53 -14.51 22.80
CA TYR A 54 3.49 -13.40 22.85
C TYR A 54 3.61 -12.72 24.21
N ALA A 55 2.91 -13.25 25.23
CA ALA A 55 2.84 -12.62 26.57
C ALA A 55 4.19 -12.43 27.28
N ARG A 56 5.24 -13.17 26.88
CA ARG A 56 6.59 -13.08 27.43
C ARG A 56 7.60 -12.42 26.49
N ASP A 57 7.16 -11.95 25.33
CA ASP A 57 8.01 -11.28 24.36
C ASP A 57 8.31 -9.86 24.86
N LEU A 58 9.60 -9.51 24.95
CA LEU A 58 10.06 -8.22 25.44
C LEU A 58 9.54 -7.06 24.60
N PHE A 59 9.41 -7.24 23.29
CA PHE A 59 8.89 -6.22 22.39
C PHE A 59 7.47 -5.79 22.78
N PHE A 60 6.62 -6.75 23.17
CA PHE A 60 5.24 -6.45 23.57
C PHE A 60 5.14 -6.00 25.05
N LEU A 61 6.01 -6.47 25.92
CA LEU A 61 6.03 -6.09 27.34
C LEU A 61 6.40 -4.61 27.54
N PHE A 62 7.36 -4.09 26.78
CA PHE A 62 7.84 -2.70 26.93
C PHE A 62 7.12 -1.69 26.03
N GLY A 63 6.14 -2.11 25.31
CA GLY A 63 5.27 -1.27 24.50
C GLY A 63 5.64 -1.29 23.02
N SER A 64 4.77 -1.83 22.23
CA SER A 64 4.83 -1.78 20.77
C SER A 64 4.15 -0.52 20.24
N GLN A 65 4.40 -0.17 18.99
CA GLN A 65 3.74 0.94 18.29
C GLN A 65 2.22 0.73 18.12
N ASP A 66 1.71 -0.42 18.52
CA ASP A 66 0.33 -0.87 18.39
C ASP A 66 -0.69 0.04 19.08
N ARG A 67 -0.26 0.72 20.17
CA ARG A 67 -1.12 1.63 20.94
C ARG A 67 -1.50 2.90 20.19
N PHE A 68 -0.82 3.22 19.11
CA PHE A 68 -0.98 4.46 18.35
C PHE A 68 -1.54 4.25 16.95
N SER A 69 -1.88 3.02 16.58
CA SER A 69 -2.31 2.68 15.22
C SER A 69 -3.48 1.72 15.22
N PHE A 70 -4.48 2.00 14.39
CA PHE A 70 -5.56 1.05 14.08
C PHE A 70 -5.16 0.01 13.03
N PHE A 71 -3.92 0.05 12.56
CA PHE A 71 -3.46 -0.85 11.50
C PHE A 71 -3.43 -2.30 11.94
N SER A 72 -2.91 -2.59 13.13
CA SER A 72 -2.75 -3.96 13.63
C SER A 72 -4.07 -4.74 13.77
N PRO A 73 -5.15 -4.19 14.36
CA PRO A 73 -6.43 -4.90 14.38
C PRO A 73 -7.04 -5.09 12.99
N ILE A 74 -6.88 -4.12 12.09
CA ILE A 74 -7.31 -4.27 10.69
C ILE A 74 -6.51 -5.38 10.01
N PHE A 75 -5.19 -5.38 10.17
CA PHE A 75 -4.33 -6.41 9.61
C PHE A 75 -4.65 -7.79 10.19
N ALA A 76 -4.87 -7.90 11.50
CA ALA A 76 -5.29 -9.14 12.15
C ALA A 76 -6.58 -9.70 11.54
N ALA A 77 -7.59 -8.86 11.29
CA ALA A 77 -8.82 -9.28 10.63
C ALA A 77 -8.56 -9.81 9.21
N VAL A 78 -7.67 -9.16 8.44
CA VAL A 78 -7.30 -9.62 7.09
C VAL A 78 -6.51 -10.93 7.16
N VAL A 79 -5.65 -11.10 8.18
CA VAL A 79 -4.91 -12.36 8.42
C VAL A 79 -5.86 -13.52 8.73
N GLN A 80 -6.93 -13.28 9.49
CA GLN A 80 -7.95 -14.29 9.73
C GLN A 80 -8.63 -14.77 8.45
N LEU A 81 -8.84 -13.89 7.48
CA LEU A 81 -9.54 -14.19 6.23
C LEU A 81 -8.64 -14.88 5.19
N PHE A 82 -7.39 -14.43 5.06
CA PHE A 82 -6.52 -14.81 3.95
C PHE A 82 -5.22 -15.51 4.37
N GLY A 83 -5.02 -15.71 5.68
CA GLY A 83 -3.74 -16.15 6.21
C GLY A 83 -2.67 -15.06 6.15
N VAL A 84 -1.51 -15.32 6.74
CA VAL A 84 -0.45 -14.30 6.91
C VAL A 84 0.09 -13.78 5.56
N ASP A 85 0.45 -14.68 4.65
CA ASP A 85 0.99 -14.30 3.34
C ASP A 85 -0.07 -13.66 2.44
N GLY A 86 -1.30 -14.23 2.43
CA GLY A 86 -2.42 -13.66 1.69
C GLY A 86 -2.80 -12.26 2.17
N ALA A 87 -2.78 -12.01 3.47
CA ALA A 87 -3.06 -10.71 4.06
C ALA A 87 -1.99 -9.67 3.65
N ASN A 88 -0.71 -10.02 3.71
CA ASN A 88 0.37 -9.15 3.27
C ASN A 88 0.23 -8.78 1.78
N ARG A 89 -0.04 -9.76 0.92
CA ARG A 89 -0.30 -9.51 -0.52
C ARG A 89 -1.51 -8.61 -0.72
N ALA A 90 -2.63 -8.91 -0.07
CA ALA A 90 -3.87 -8.15 -0.22
C ALA A 90 -3.70 -6.68 0.20
N LEU A 91 -3.03 -6.43 1.34
CA LEU A 91 -2.77 -5.08 1.82
C LEU A 91 -1.76 -4.33 0.93
N THR A 92 -0.72 -5.00 0.42
CA THR A 92 0.22 -4.41 -0.55
C THR A 92 -0.51 -3.98 -1.81
N LEU A 93 -1.33 -4.86 -2.39
CA LEU A 93 -2.11 -4.55 -3.59
C LEU A 93 -3.12 -3.41 -3.35
N ALA A 94 -3.85 -3.47 -2.23
CA ALA A 94 -4.81 -2.43 -1.87
C ALA A 94 -4.11 -1.08 -1.61
N GLY A 95 -2.97 -1.09 -0.93
CA GLY A 95 -2.15 0.10 -0.68
C GLY A 95 -1.65 0.74 -1.97
N GLY A 96 -1.10 -0.05 -2.89
CA GLY A 96 -0.67 0.43 -4.20
C GLY A 96 -1.80 1.01 -5.03
N ALA A 97 -2.97 0.33 -5.05
CA ALA A 97 -4.14 0.85 -5.74
C ALA A 97 -4.65 2.17 -5.12
N ALA A 98 -4.70 2.26 -3.79
CA ALA A 98 -5.08 3.47 -3.06
C ALA A 98 -4.09 4.62 -3.31
N TRP A 99 -2.79 4.33 -3.35
CA TRP A 99 -1.75 5.30 -3.70
C TRP A 99 -1.97 5.89 -5.09
N ILE A 100 -2.09 5.06 -6.12
CA ILE A 100 -2.32 5.50 -7.49
C ILE A 100 -3.63 6.31 -7.61
N ALA A 101 -4.71 5.87 -6.97
CA ALA A 101 -5.98 6.58 -6.96
C ALA A 101 -5.86 7.94 -6.24
N GLY A 102 -5.15 8.00 -5.12
CA GLY A 102 -4.89 9.23 -4.36
C GLY A 102 -4.07 10.24 -5.17
N VAL A 103 -2.98 9.79 -5.80
CA VAL A 103 -2.16 10.62 -6.70
C VAL A 103 -2.99 11.13 -7.87
N ALA A 104 -3.82 10.29 -8.49
CA ALA A 104 -4.68 10.69 -9.59
C ALA A 104 -5.71 11.73 -9.17
N CYS A 105 -6.35 11.53 -8.02
CA CYS A 105 -7.33 12.47 -7.47
C CYS A 105 -6.67 13.83 -7.19
N LEU A 106 -5.57 13.84 -6.46
CA LEU A 106 -4.87 15.06 -6.07
C LEU A 106 -4.30 15.80 -7.29
N SER A 107 -3.60 15.11 -8.17
CA SER A 107 -3.00 15.72 -9.36
C SER A 107 -4.06 16.29 -10.30
N ARG A 108 -5.20 15.62 -10.44
CA ARG A 108 -6.32 16.12 -11.24
C ARG A 108 -6.97 17.36 -10.64
N GLN A 109 -7.08 17.44 -9.31
CA GLN A 109 -7.59 18.64 -8.63
C GLN A 109 -6.64 19.83 -8.79
N LEU A 110 -5.34 19.60 -8.70
CA LEU A 110 -4.33 20.67 -8.78
C LEU A 110 -4.05 21.12 -10.21
N LEU A 111 -3.99 20.21 -11.16
CA LEU A 111 -3.59 20.48 -12.56
C LEU A 111 -4.78 20.60 -13.53
N GLY A 112 -5.98 20.33 -13.03
CA GLY A 112 -7.18 20.34 -13.87
C GLY A 112 -7.32 19.09 -14.77
N PRO A 113 -8.32 19.06 -15.68
CA PRO A 113 -8.66 17.90 -16.49
C PRO A 113 -7.72 17.64 -17.68
N GLY A 114 -6.66 18.44 -17.83
CA GLY A 114 -5.67 18.31 -18.90
C GLY A 114 -4.86 17.01 -18.84
N ILE A 115 -3.86 16.88 -19.73
CA ILE A 115 -3.02 15.68 -19.81
C ILE A 115 -1.98 15.58 -18.69
N LEU A 116 -1.61 16.70 -18.06
CA LEU A 116 -0.49 16.79 -17.11
C LEU A 116 -0.66 15.87 -15.91
N TRP A 117 -1.88 15.77 -15.34
CA TRP A 117 -2.13 14.89 -14.19
C TRP A 117 -1.81 13.42 -14.48
N ARG A 118 -1.97 12.97 -15.73
CA ARG A 118 -1.68 11.59 -16.15
C ARG A 118 -0.17 11.31 -16.10
N TYR A 119 0.64 12.26 -16.55
CA TYR A 119 2.10 12.15 -16.44
C TYR A 119 2.53 12.10 -14.99
N VAL A 120 1.89 12.86 -14.09
CA VAL A 120 2.17 12.81 -12.65
C VAL A 120 1.85 11.43 -12.07
N VAL A 121 0.71 10.83 -12.44
CA VAL A 121 0.35 9.47 -11.99
C VAL A 121 1.40 8.44 -12.43
N LEU A 122 1.77 8.46 -13.71
CA LEU A 122 2.77 7.54 -14.24
C LEU A 122 4.14 7.78 -13.61
N PHE A 123 4.53 9.03 -13.42
CA PHE A 123 5.79 9.39 -12.77
C PHE A 123 5.82 8.91 -11.32
N CYS A 124 4.79 9.13 -10.53
CA CYS A 124 4.72 8.68 -9.14
C CYS A 124 4.68 7.15 -9.02
N ALA A 125 4.13 6.45 -10.01
CA ALA A 125 4.19 4.99 -10.05
C ALA A 125 5.62 4.45 -10.20
N VAL A 126 6.53 5.25 -10.79
CA VAL A 126 7.96 4.89 -10.98
C VAL A 126 8.81 5.31 -9.79
N VAL A 127 8.61 6.54 -9.31
CA VAL A 127 9.51 7.17 -8.32
C VAL A 127 9.50 6.43 -6.98
N ASP A 128 8.35 5.85 -6.61
CA ASP A 128 8.25 5.02 -5.42
C ASP A 128 9.20 3.79 -5.50
N TYR A 129 9.51 3.32 -6.70
CA TYR A 129 10.48 2.25 -6.93
C TYR A 129 11.92 2.60 -6.56
N SER A 130 12.31 3.86 -6.71
CA SER A 130 13.70 4.28 -6.44
C SER A 130 14.07 4.25 -4.95
N TYR A 131 13.10 4.15 -4.07
CA TYR A 131 13.33 4.15 -2.61
C TYR A 131 13.46 2.75 -2.00
N SER A 132 12.87 1.72 -2.63
CA SER A 132 12.77 0.37 -2.07
C SER A 132 13.98 -0.54 -2.34
N PRO A 133 14.58 -0.62 -3.54
CA PRO A 133 15.62 -1.61 -3.81
C PRO A 133 16.99 -1.26 -3.25
N ASN A 134 17.29 0.02 -3.02
CA ASN A 134 18.62 0.45 -2.57
C ASN A 134 18.82 0.30 -1.05
N GLN A 135 17.78 0.12 -0.27
CA GLN A 135 17.92 -0.19 1.16
C GLN A 135 18.27 -1.67 1.39
N ASP A 136 17.91 -2.55 0.46
CA ASP A 136 18.15 -3.99 0.59
C ASP A 136 19.57 -4.42 0.18
N THR A 137 20.27 -3.58 -0.59
CA THR A 137 21.68 -3.82 -0.95
C THR A 137 22.66 -3.51 0.19
N PHE A 138 22.19 -2.87 1.27
CA PHE A 138 22.95 -2.69 2.52
C PHE A 138 22.63 -3.73 3.59
N SER A 139 21.86 -4.78 3.31
CA SER A 139 21.78 -5.93 4.18
C SER A 139 23.16 -6.58 4.19
N PHE A 140 23.85 -6.40 5.29
CA PHE A 140 25.13 -6.96 5.62
C PHE A 140 25.29 -8.40 5.11
N ASN A 141 26.21 -8.61 4.19
CA ASN A 141 26.85 -9.89 3.98
C ASN A 141 27.67 -10.19 5.25
N GLU A 142 27.02 -10.64 6.28
CA GLU A 142 27.70 -11.34 7.38
C GLU A 142 27.90 -12.78 6.92
N ASN A 143 29.12 -13.03 6.39
CA ASN A 143 29.70 -14.36 6.32
C ASN A 143 30.06 -14.85 7.72
#